data_2a0ba8762c50ae908a7692e4b6dee20d
#
_entry.id   2a0ba8762c50ae908a7692e4b6dee20d
#
_cell.length_a   1.000
_cell.length_b   1.000
_cell.length_c   1.000
_cell.angle_alpha   90.00
_cell.angle_beta   90.00
_cell.angle_gamma   90.00
#
_symmetry.space_group_name_H-M   'P 1'
#
loop_
_entity.id
_entity.type
_entity.pdbx_description
1 polymer ?
#
loop_
_entity_poly.entity_id
_entity_poly.type
_entity_poly.pdbx_seq_one_letter_code
_entity_poly.pdbx_strand_id
1 'polypeptide(L)'
;MIRQADIITVLMSNNLEPALCSGIVLCEKIIREAGTNKFTLINCFNNFNSKGFPLMVRGFYGLVMVTNCKGTFDTINVALRIEQPQTGHVFFNSVGHVKLREDAVLQGNEVLEIPFQITPFQVSEPGVYSVVILIDNDPIGKRAFTV
;
A
#
# COMPACT_ATOMS: atom_id res chain seq x y z
N MET A 1 -30.05 -8.19 -14.62
CA MET A 1 -28.72 -8.54 -14.10
C MET A 1 -27.80 -7.31 -14.27
N ILE A 2 -27.36 -6.74 -13.18
CA ILE A 2 -26.45 -5.61 -13.21
C ILE A 2 -25.06 -6.13 -13.54
N ARG A 3 -24.45 -5.61 -14.59
CA ARG A 3 -23.08 -5.99 -14.98
C ARG A 3 -22.07 -5.36 -14.02
N GLN A 4 -20.94 -6.00 -13.85
CA GLN A 4 -19.88 -5.51 -12.95
C GLN A 4 -19.42 -4.09 -13.32
N ALA A 5 -19.41 -3.76 -14.60
CA ALA A 5 -19.12 -2.42 -15.07
C ALA A 5 -20.15 -1.38 -14.61
N ASP A 6 -21.42 -1.78 -14.53
CA ASP A 6 -22.49 -0.89 -14.06
C ASP A 6 -22.39 -0.66 -12.55
N ILE A 7 -21.98 -1.67 -11.78
CA ILE A 7 -21.72 -1.53 -10.33
C ILE A 7 -20.56 -0.56 -10.09
N ILE A 8 -19.48 -0.69 -10.83
CA ILE A 8 -18.32 0.22 -10.74
C ILE A 8 -18.74 1.64 -11.09
N THR A 9 -19.51 1.82 -12.16
CA THR A 9 -20.01 3.13 -12.58
C THR A 9 -20.94 3.75 -11.52
N VAL A 10 -21.82 2.97 -10.91
CA VAL A 10 -22.70 3.42 -9.82
C VAL A 10 -21.89 3.78 -8.57
N LEU A 11 -20.91 2.98 -8.20
CA LEU A 11 -20.01 3.26 -7.08
C LEU A 11 -19.17 4.52 -7.35
N MET A 12 -18.68 4.70 -8.56
CA MET A 12 -17.94 5.89 -8.96
C MET A 12 -18.82 7.13 -9.08
N SER A 13 -20.09 7.01 -9.48
CA SER A 13 -21.01 8.14 -9.55
C SER A 13 -21.45 8.62 -8.16
N ASN A 14 -21.57 7.71 -7.19
CA ASN A 14 -21.81 8.04 -5.79
C ASN A 14 -20.54 8.48 -5.06
N ASN A 15 -19.41 8.18 -5.62
CA ASN A 15 -18.08 8.43 -5.11
C ASN A 15 -17.38 9.34 -6.10
N LEU A 16 -17.63 10.63 -6.01
CA LEU A 16 -17.10 11.66 -6.93
C LEU A 16 -15.56 11.65 -7.01
N GLU A 17 -14.92 10.99 -6.07
CA GLU A 17 -13.46 10.90 -5.99
C GLU A 17 -13.05 9.44 -5.79
N PRO A 18 -11.99 8.97 -6.46
CA PRO A 18 -11.45 7.64 -6.24
C PRO A 18 -10.80 7.51 -4.85
N ALA A 19 -10.59 6.28 -4.39
CA ALA A 19 -9.77 6.03 -3.22
C ALA A 19 -8.38 6.66 -3.39
N LEU A 20 -7.87 7.25 -2.33
CA LEU A 20 -6.59 7.94 -2.33
C LEU A 20 -5.64 7.34 -1.30
N CYS A 21 -4.39 7.20 -1.68
CA CYS A 21 -3.33 6.95 -0.72
C CYS A 21 -2.95 8.28 -0.05
N SER A 22 -3.27 8.41 1.23
CA SER A 22 -2.93 9.61 2.00
C SER A 22 -1.51 9.57 2.57
N GLY A 23 -0.89 8.40 2.58
CA GLY A 23 0.49 8.25 3.04
C GLY A 23 0.98 6.82 3.01
N ILE A 24 2.30 6.70 2.90
CA ILE A 24 3.03 5.44 3.01
C ILE A 24 4.21 5.70 3.93
N VAL A 25 4.34 4.94 5.00
CA VAL A 25 5.46 5.03 5.92
C VAL A 25 6.25 3.73 5.88
N LEU A 26 7.56 3.83 5.66
CA LEU A 26 8.47 2.69 5.67
C LEU A 26 9.16 2.60 7.03
N CYS A 27 9.21 1.41 7.61
CA CYS A 27 9.79 1.18 8.93
C CYS A 27 10.39 -0.23 9.04
N GLU A 28 11.22 -0.41 10.07
CA GLU A 28 11.84 -1.71 10.31
C GLU A 28 10.86 -2.71 10.94
N LYS A 29 9.90 -2.22 11.72
CA LYS A 29 8.92 -3.07 12.42
C LYS A 29 7.62 -2.32 12.66
N ILE A 30 6.51 -3.04 12.56
CA ILE A 30 5.19 -2.57 12.95
C ILE A 30 4.71 -3.41 14.13
N ILE A 31 4.28 -2.75 15.20
CA ILE A 31 3.65 -3.37 16.36
C ILE A 31 2.19 -2.94 16.40
N ARG A 32 1.30 -3.89 16.48
CA ARG A 32 -0.12 -3.62 16.70
C ARG A 32 -0.40 -3.71 18.19
N GLU A 33 -0.89 -2.62 18.78
CA GLU A 33 -1.20 -2.57 20.19
C GLU A 33 -2.47 -3.36 20.49
N ALA A 34 -2.39 -4.26 21.47
CA ALA A 34 -3.55 -5.01 21.91
C ALA A 34 -4.58 -4.09 22.60
N GLY A 35 -5.84 -4.26 22.28
CA GLY A 35 -6.95 -3.51 22.85
C GLY A 35 -7.32 -2.22 22.10
N THR A 36 -6.36 -1.45 21.61
CA THR A 36 -6.63 -0.21 20.86
C THR A 36 -6.58 -0.39 19.36
N ASN A 37 -5.95 -1.47 18.88
CA ASN A 37 -5.63 -1.72 17.48
C ASN A 37 -4.78 -0.64 16.80
N LYS A 38 -4.14 0.21 17.56
CA LYS A 38 -3.22 1.22 17.04
C LYS A 38 -1.89 0.60 16.62
N PHE A 39 -1.26 1.21 15.63
CA PHE A 39 0.05 0.80 15.17
C PHE A 39 1.15 1.67 15.78
N THR A 40 2.21 1.02 16.22
CA THR A 40 3.48 1.66 16.57
C THR A 40 4.51 1.28 15.52
N LEU A 41 5.15 2.27 14.91
CA LEU A 41 6.17 2.09 13.89
C LEU A 41 7.55 2.31 14.51
N ILE A 42 8.45 1.36 14.29
CA ILE A 42 9.80 1.40 14.85
C ILE A 42 10.79 1.65 13.72
N ASN A 43 11.67 2.62 13.93
CA ASN A 43 12.75 2.99 13.01
C ASN A 43 12.24 3.28 11.59
N CYS A 44 11.45 4.32 11.46
CA CYS A 44 11.01 4.81 10.15
C CYS A 44 12.20 5.32 9.35
N PHE A 45 12.20 5.04 8.04
CA PHE A 45 13.33 5.39 7.17
C PHE A 45 12.86 5.79 5.77
N ASN A 46 13.76 6.44 5.02
CA ASN A 46 13.54 6.83 3.63
C ASN A 46 14.68 6.36 2.71
N ASN A 47 15.72 5.78 3.28
CA ASN A 47 16.89 5.33 2.53
C ASN A 47 17.50 4.07 3.15
N PHE A 48 18.19 3.33 2.31
CA PHE A 48 19.06 2.24 2.74
C PHE A 48 20.51 2.61 2.45
N ASN A 49 21.35 2.52 3.47
CA ASN A 49 22.78 2.71 3.31
C ASN A 49 23.42 1.42 2.81
N SER A 50 24.18 1.53 1.74
CA SER A 50 24.89 0.41 1.15
C SER A 50 26.40 0.67 1.12
N LYS A 51 27.17 -0.40 1.32
CA LYS A 51 28.63 -0.40 1.14
C LYS A 51 29.04 -0.88 -0.25
N GLY A 52 28.12 -1.34 -1.06
CA GLY A 52 28.39 -1.87 -2.39
C GLY A 52 27.18 -2.59 -3.00
N PHE A 53 27.31 -2.90 -4.28
CA PHE A 53 26.28 -3.57 -5.08
C PHE A 53 26.87 -4.84 -5.72
N PRO A 54 26.03 -5.85 -5.99
CA PRO A 54 24.59 -5.90 -5.71
C PRO A 54 24.29 -5.91 -4.21
N LEU A 55 23.21 -5.24 -3.84
CA LEU A 55 22.76 -5.15 -2.45
C LEU A 55 21.51 -6.01 -2.21
N MET A 56 21.57 -6.84 -1.19
CA MET A 56 20.37 -7.47 -0.66
C MET A 56 19.69 -6.52 0.32
N VAL A 57 18.58 -5.94 -0.11
CA VAL A 57 17.74 -5.12 0.76
C VAL A 57 17.04 -6.05 1.75
N ARG A 58 17.28 -5.83 3.03
CA ARG A 58 16.64 -6.63 4.09
C ARG A 58 15.13 -6.37 4.12
N GLY A 59 14.38 -7.34 4.64
CA GLY A 59 12.94 -7.18 4.80
C GLY A 59 12.59 -6.00 5.70
N PHE A 60 11.49 -5.35 5.40
CA PHE A 60 10.97 -4.20 6.15
C PHE A 60 9.44 -4.17 6.04
N TYR A 61 8.85 -3.15 6.64
CA TYR A 61 7.40 -2.98 6.64
C TYR A 61 7.01 -1.64 6.02
N GLY A 62 5.84 -1.63 5.41
CA GLY A 62 5.18 -0.40 4.98
C GLY A 62 3.81 -0.30 5.62
N LEU A 63 3.48 0.85 6.19
CA LEU A 63 2.12 1.17 6.59
C LEU A 63 1.52 2.09 5.54
N VAL A 64 0.44 1.65 4.94
CA VAL A 64 -0.28 2.39 3.90
C VAL A 64 -1.57 2.92 4.48
N MET A 65 -1.82 4.20 4.28
CA MET A 65 -3.06 4.85 4.69
C MET A 65 -3.88 5.18 3.45
N VAL A 66 -5.09 4.63 3.40
CA VAL A 66 -6.02 4.83 2.28
C VAL A 66 -7.24 5.57 2.78
N THR A 67 -7.61 6.61 2.08
CA THR A 67 -8.77 7.46 2.37
C THR A 67 -9.75 7.47 1.20
N ASN A 68 -10.88 8.10 1.43
CA ASN A 68 -11.91 8.30 0.41
C ASN A 68 -12.58 7.02 -0.10
N CYS A 69 -12.48 5.94 0.66
CA CYS A 69 -13.27 4.75 0.40
C CYS A 69 -14.67 4.95 0.98
N LYS A 70 -15.68 4.93 0.13
CA LYS A 70 -17.08 5.10 0.52
C LYS A 70 -17.89 3.89 0.14
N GLY A 71 -18.87 3.55 0.97
CA GLY A 71 -19.84 2.52 0.67
C GLY A 71 -19.63 1.24 1.47
N THR A 72 -20.34 0.20 1.06
CA THR A 72 -20.27 -1.14 1.68
C THR A 72 -19.42 -2.04 0.82
N PHE A 73 -18.37 -2.58 1.39
CA PHE A 73 -17.44 -3.49 0.72
C PHE A 73 -17.26 -4.75 1.56
N ASP A 74 -17.32 -5.91 0.93
CA ASP A 74 -16.96 -7.17 1.58
C ASP A 74 -15.43 -7.32 1.65
N THR A 75 -14.75 -6.96 0.57
CA THR A 75 -13.31 -7.12 0.42
C THR A 75 -12.75 -6.01 -0.47
N ILE A 76 -11.61 -5.48 -0.08
CA ILE A 76 -10.82 -4.54 -0.89
C ILE A 76 -9.53 -5.25 -1.29
N ASN A 77 -9.24 -5.28 -2.58
CA ASN A 77 -8.00 -5.84 -3.11
C ASN A 77 -6.93 -4.75 -3.12
N VAL A 78 -5.86 -4.98 -2.39
CA VAL A 78 -4.76 -4.04 -2.27
C VAL A 78 -3.48 -4.73 -2.69
N ALA A 79 -2.69 -4.08 -3.54
CA ALA A 79 -1.36 -4.55 -3.91
C ALA A 79 -0.30 -3.51 -3.58
N LEU A 80 0.86 -4.00 -3.19
CA LEU A 80 2.06 -3.19 -2.99
C LEU A 80 3.14 -3.73 -3.91
N ARG A 81 3.71 -2.86 -4.73
CA ARG A 81 4.87 -3.16 -5.58
C ARG A 81 6.04 -2.28 -5.22
N ILE A 82 7.24 -2.85 -5.35
CA ILE A 82 8.48 -2.07 -5.37
C ILE A 82 9.03 -2.13 -6.78
N GLU A 83 9.24 -0.97 -7.37
CA GLU A 83 9.70 -0.85 -8.75
C GLU A 83 10.79 0.21 -8.89
N GLN A 84 11.57 0.07 -9.94
CA GLN A 84 12.51 1.09 -10.37
C GLN A 84 11.83 1.95 -11.44
N PRO A 85 11.56 3.24 -11.17
CA PRO A 85 10.78 4.08 -12.10
C PRO A 85 11.39 4.23 -13.48
N GLN A 86 12.73 4.25 -13.59
CA GLN A 86 13.42 4.43 -14.86
C GLN A 86 13.27 3.25 -15.83
N THR A 87 13.20 2.03 -15.28
CA THR A 87 13.15 0.81 -16.08
C THR A 87 11.79 0.11 -16.06
N GLY A 88 10.96 0.44 -15.08
CA GLY A 88 9.70 -0.27 -14.82
C GLY A 88 9.89 -1.67 -14.23
N HIS A 89 11.13 -2.04 -13.86
CA HIS A 89 11.39 -3.35 -13.26
C HIS A 89 10.76 -3.46 -11.89
N VAL A 90 10.05 -4.57 -11.65
CA VAL A 90 9.38 -4.86 -10.38
C VAL A 90 10.22 -5.84 -9.58
N PHE A 91 10.66 -5.43 -8.40
CA PHE A 91 11.49 -6.23 -7.49
C PHE A 91 10.67 -7.01 -6.47
N PHE A 92 9.50 -6.51 -6.14
CA PHE A 92 8.62 -7.10 -5.16
C PHE A 92 7.17 -6.79 -5.51
N ASN A 93 6.30 -7.76 -5.33
CA ASN A 93 4.87 -7.59 -5.50
C ASN A 93 4.12 -8.44 -4.47
N SER A 94 3.26 -7.81 -3.73
CA SER A 94 2.39 -8.49 -2.77
C SER A 94 0.95 -8.07 -3.01
N VAL A 95 0.06 -9.03 -3.05
CA VAL A 95 -1.38 -8.78 -3.18
C VAL A 95 -2.05 -9.27 -1.90
N GLY A 96 -2.85 -8.41 -1.32
CA GLY A 96 -3.63 -8.71 -0.13
C GLY A 96 -5.10 -8.40 -0.33
N HIS A 97 -5.92 -9.08 0.45
CA HIS A 97 -7.35 -8.83 0.53
C HIS A 97 -7.67 -8.29 1.92
N VAL A 98 -8.16 -7.07 1.99
CA VAL A 98 -8.66 -6.49 3.24
C VAL A 98 -10.12 -6.84 3.36
N LYS A 99 -10.43 -7.78 4.25
CA LYS A 99 -11.80 -8.17 4.55
C LYS A 99 -12.37 -7.22 5.58
N LEU A 100 -13.46 -6.58 5.23
CA LEU A 100 -14.21 -5.73 6.15
C LEU A 100 -15.27 -6.55 6.87
N ARG A 101 -15.78 -6.03 7.99
CA ARG A 101 -16.93 -6.65 8.65
C ARG A 101 -18.16 -6.57 7.73
N GLU A 102 -19.02 -7.56 7.79
CA GLU A 102 -20.19 -7.68 6.90
C GLU A 102 -21.13 -6.46 6.97
N ASP A 103 -21.17 -5.78 8.10
CA ASP A 103 -21.99 -4.60 8.35
C ASP A 103 -21.22 -3.28 8.25
N ALA A 104 -19.95 -3.33 7.81
CA ALA A 104 -19.12 -2.14 7.74
C ALA A 104 -19.55 -1.25 6.57
N VAL A 105 -19.87 -0.01 6.89
CA VAL A 105 -20.11 1.05 5.90
C VAL A 105 -18.98 2.05 6.03
N LEU A 106 -18.19 2.20 4.98
CA LEU A 106 -17.09 3.15 4.97
C LEU A 106 -17.59 4.55 4.64
N GLN A 107 -17.21 5.48 5.49
CA GLN A 107 -17.41 6.92 5.27
C GLN A 107 -16.18 7.47 4.54
N GLY A 108 -16.38 8.48 3.71
CA GLY A 108 -15.28 9.05 2.93
C GLY A 108 -14.15 9.69 3.74
N ASN A 109 -14.37 9.95 5.02
CA ASN A 109 -13.39 10.51 5.96
C ASN A 109 -12.66 9.46 6.80
N GLU A 110 -12.99 8.19 6.64
CA GLU A 110 -12.30 7.12 7.33
C GLU A 110 -10.96 6.81 6.68
N VAL A 111 -9.99 6.46 7.50
CA VAL A 111 -8.66 6.04 7.05
C VAL A 111 -8.51 4.55 7.28
N LEU A 112 -8.22 3.82 6.22
CA LEU A 112 -7.83 2.42 6.30
C LEU A 112 -6.30 2.36 6.44
N GLU A 113 -5.84 1.79 7.53
CA GLU A 113 -4.42 1.55 7.78
C GLU A 113 -4.09 0.10 7.44
N ILE A 114 -3.24 -0.10 6.45
CA ILE A 114 -2.92 -1.42 5.92
C ILE A 114 -1.42 -1.67 6.07
N PRO A 115 -1.02 -2.58 6.96
CA PRO A 115 0.38 -2.97 7.08
C PRO A 115 0.77 -3.98 6.02
N PHE A 116 1.94 -3.79 5.42
CA PHE A 116 2.56 -4.72 4.49
C PHE A 116 3.91 -5.19 5.01
N GLN A 117 4.17 -6.47 4.88
CA GLN A 117 5.50 -7.03 5.08
C GLN A 117 6.19 -7.19 3.72
N ILE A 118 7.34 -6.56 3.58
CA ILE A 118 8.17 -6.65 2.38
C ILE A 118 9.32 -7.60 2.67
N THR A 119 9.38 -8.69 1.91
CA THR A 119 10.45 -9.68 2.02
C THR A 119 11.74 -9.15 1.39
N PRO A 120 12.92 -9.67 1.75
CA PRO A 120 14.18 -9.24 1.14
C PRO A 120 14.18 -9.38 -0.37
N PHE A 121 14.78 -8.40 -1.03
CA PHE A 121 14.98 -8.40 -2.49
C PHE A 121 16.34 -7.81 -2.84
N GLN A 122 16.85 -8.13 -4.03
CA GLN A 122 18.16 -7.69 -4.49
C GLN A 122 18.05 -6.54 -5.47
N VAL A 123 18.89 -5.53 -5.31
CA VAL A 123 19.06 -4.44 -6.26
C VAL A 123 20.49 -4.42 -6.78
N SER A 124 20.66 -4.09 -8.06
CA SER A 124 21.94 -4.16 -8.76
C SER A 124 22.71 -2.85 -8.72
N GLU A 125 22.04 -1.74 -8.50
CA GLU A 125 22.61 -0.39 -8.63
C GLU A 125 21.99 0.58 -7.63
N PRO A 126 22.74 1.63 -7.26
CA PRO A 126 22.18 2.71 -6.46
C PRO A 126 21.13 3.49 -7.24
N GLY A 127 20.21 4.13 -6.54
CA GLY A 127 19.25 5.00 -7.17
C GLY A 127 17.97 5.17 -6.38
N VAL A 128 16.96 5.66 -7.09
CA VAL A 128 15.62 5.88 -6.56
C VAL A 128 14.72 4.71 -6.95
N TYR A 129 14.06 4.17 -5.96
CA TYR A 129 13.07 3.11 -6.07
C TYR A 129 11.74 3.62 -5.55
N SER A 130 10.65 3.01 -5.95
CA SER A 130 9.31 3.43 -5.53
C SER A 130 8.50 2.28 -4.97
N VAL A 131 7.85 2.54 -3.86
CA VAL A 131 6.75 1.73 -3.37
C VAL A 131 5.48 2.26 -4.02
N VAL A 132 4.76 1.40 -4.73
CA VAL A 132 3.51 1.75 -5.41
C VAL A 132 2.37 0.96 -4.80
N ILE A 133 1.29 1.65 -4.47
CA ILE A 133 0.07 1.05 -3.92
C ILE A 133 -1.01 1.06 -4.99
N LEU A 134 -1.65 -0.10 -5.14
CA LEU A 134 -2.75 -0.29 -6.08
C LEU A 134 -3.99 -0.78 -5.33
N ILE A 135 -5.14 -0.26 -5.70
CA ILE A 135 -6.45 -0.80 -5.31
C ILE A 135 -7.14 -1.25 -6.59
N ASP A 136 -7.57 -2.52 -6.62
CA ASP A 136 -8.21 -3.15 -7.78
C ASP A 136 -7.40 -2.92 -9.08
N ASN A 137 -6.08 -3.05 -9.00
CA ASN A 137 -5.09 -2.82 -10.05
C ASN A 137 -4.88 -1.36 -10.47
N ASP A 138 -5.55 -0.41 -9.86
CA ASP A 138 -5.33 1.02 -10.12
C ASP A 138 -4.31 1.61 -9.15
N PRO A 139 -3.21 2.21 -9.64
CA PRO A 139 -2.26 2.91 -8.78
C PRO A 139 -2.91 4.11 -8.09
N ILE A 140 -2.89 4.13 -6.77
CA ILE A 140 -3.48 5.22 -5.98
C ILE A 140 -2.45 6.08 -5.27
N GLY A 141 -1.22 5.64 -5.20
CA GLY A 141 -0.14 6.38 -4.56
C GLY A 141 1.19 5.70 -4.69
N LYS A 142 2.23 6.47 -4.49
CA LYS A 142 3.61 5.98 -4.49
C LYS A 142 4.47 6.76 -3.50
N ARG A 143 5.52 6.12 -3.03
CA ARG A 143 6.56 6.73 -2.23
C ARG A 143 7.93 6.32 -2.73
N ALA A 144 8.79 7.29 -2.99
CA ALA A 144 10.16 7.05 -3.34
C ALA A 144 11.01 6.76 -2.10
N PHE A 145 12.00 5.91 -2.27
CA PHE A 145 13.10 5.71 -1.33
C PHE A 145 14.41 5.54 -2.11
N THR A 146 15.53 5.75 -1.44
CA THR A 146 16.85 5.62 -2.07
C THR A 146 17.61 4.42 -1.52
N VAL A 147 18.39 3.86 -2.36
CA VAL A 147 19.34 2.79 -2.02
C VAL A 147 20.75 3.20 -2.41
#